data_8e65af42ee36c859920328ec1b052dbd
#
_entry.id   8e65af42ee36c859920328ec1b052dbd
#
_cell.length_a   1.000
_cell.length_b   1.000
_cell.length_c   1.000
_cell.angle_alpha   90.00
_cell.angle_beta   90.00
_cell.angle_gamma   90.00
#
_symmetry.space_group_name_H-M   'P 1'
#
loop_
_entity.id
_entity.type
_entity.pdbx_description
1 polymer ?
#
loop_
_entity_poly.entity_id
_entity_poly.type
_entity_poly.pdbx_seq_one_letter_code
_entity_poly.pdbx_strand_id
1 'polypeptide(L)'
;MKVYAHFREEGGRMFRWRTLLQFGDSWQVVGSVVMKNPGSAYPFTPNQCVSDMFILPELQAIDDSEPWYEFKPDITMSCITRLFGVQSGVIQIFNLFNIREADLAQALHLYDEASPCVFTQQANPHPSSLITHTSSLTFPPSSILLSTTEQDISQLKGPVYLGWGPLGSDGRFRQKAQMIFDAVKDRMNYLNPDFDSNPFFHPLYLMQYGAKKPEVVEVKRQFEEAIH
;
A
#
# COMPACT_ATOMS: atom_id res chain seq x y z
N MET A 1 -5.52 18.44 -6.44
CA MET A 1 -5.49 17.01 -6.11
C MET A 1 -6.26 16.79 -4.82
N LYS A 2 -7.20 15.88 -4.81
CA LYS A 2 -7.85 15.34 -3.62
C LYS A 2 -7.32 13.94 -3.35
N VAL A 3 -7.30 13.53 -2.09
CA VAL A 3 -6.77 12.22 -1.71
C VAL A 3 -7.79 11.51 -0.84
N TYR A 4 -8.08 10.27 -1.20
CA TYR A 4 -9.05 9.42 -0.51
C TYR A 4 -8.39 8.09 -0.15
N ALA A 5 -8.77 7.49 0.98
CA ALA A 5 -8.38 6.13 1.34
C ALA A 5 -9.40 5.50 2.28
N HIS A 6 -9.37 4.19 2.38
CA HIS A 6 -10.01 3.48 3.46
C HIS A 6 -9.15 3.51 4.72
N PHE A 7 -9.79 3.72 5.86
CA PHE A 7 -9.15 3.67 7.17
C PHE A 7 -9.99 2.81 8.11
N ARG A 8 -9.31 2.03 8.94
CA ARG A 8 -9.95 1.29 10.04
C ARG A 8 -9.01 1.23 11.23
N GLU A 9 -9.57 1.42 12.42
CA GLU A 9 -8.89 1.11 13.67
C GLU A 9 -9.36 -0.28 14.14
N GLU A 10 -8.41 -1.18 14.39
CA GLU A 10 -8.69 -2.51 14.89
C GLU A 10 -7.55 -2.98 15.80
N GLY A 11 -7.88 -3.44 17.01
CA GLY A 11 -6.90 -3.90 17.99
C GLY A 11 -5.89 -2.83 18.40
N GLY A 12 -6.29 -1.55 18.47
CA GLY A 12 -5.42 -0.42 18.79
C GLY A 12 -4.43 -0.05 17.69
N ARG A 13 -4.60 -0.60 16.49
CA ARG A 13 -3.79 -0.30 15.32
C ARG A 13 -4.64 0.39 14.26
N MET A 14 -4.03 1.37 13.58
CA MET A 14 -4.66 2.05 12.45
C MET A 14 -4.18 1.41 11.15
N PHE A 15 -5.13 1.03 10.31
CA PHE A 15 -4.89 0.53 8.96
C PHE A 15 -5.31 1.58 7.94
N ARG A 16 -4.55 1.67 6.85
CA ARG A 16 -4.91 2.47 5.67
C ARG A 16 -4.60 1.68 4.42
N TRP A 17 -5.60 1.46 3.60
CA TRP A 17 -5.42 0.76 2.33
C TRP A 17 -6.13 1.48 1.20
N ARG A 18 -5.77 1.09 -0.05
CA ARG A 18 -6.35 1.59 -1.27
C ARG A 18 -6.50 3.12 -1.29
N THR A 19 -5.38 3.80 -1.41
CA THR A 19 -5.38 5.27 -1.51
C THR A 19 -5.60 5.69 -2.96
N LEU A 20 -6.40 6.72 -3.18
CA LEU A 20 -6.68 7.32 -4.48
C LEU A 20 -6.19 8.76 -4.50
N LEU A 21 -5.43 9.12 -5.52
CA LEU A 21 -5.07 10.50 -5.85
C LEU A 21 -5.93 10.94 -7.02
N GLN A 22 -6.90 11.82 -6.79
CA GLN A 22 -7.83 12.31 -7.81
C GLN A 22 -7.41 13.70 -8.30
N PHE A 23 -7.35 13.89 -9.63
CA PHE A 23 -6.96 15.09 -10.34
C PHE A 23 -8.05 15.55 -11.27
N GLY A 24 -8.27 16.87 -11.36
CA GLY A 24 -9.33 17.43 -12.20
C GLY A 24 -10.68 16.84 -11.83
N ASP A 25 -11.53 16.62 -12.83
CA ASP A 25 -12.90 16.14 -12.66
C ASP A 25 -13.11 14.68 -13.09
N SER A 26 -12.07 14.03 -13.66
CA SER A 26 -12.18 12.64 -14.11
C SER A 26 -11.94 11.65 -12.98
N TRP A 27 -12.73 10.59 -12.97
CA TRP A 27 -12.57 9.44 -12.06
C TRP A 27 -12.00 8.20 -12.76
N GLN A 28 -11.59 8.36 -14.02
CA GLN A 28 -10.91 7.28 -14.72
C GLN A 28 -9.57 6.95 -14.06
N VAL A 29 -9.35 5.68 -13.75
CA VAL A 29 -8.04 5.21 -13.24
C VAL A 29 -7.02 5.26 -14.37
N VAL A 30 -6.01 6.10 -14.20
CA VAL A 30 -4.95 6.37 -15.19
C VAL A 30 -3.62 5.73 -14.83
N GLY A 31 -3.49 5.17 -13.63
CA GLY A 31 -2.29 4.46 -13.22
C GLY A 31 -2.40 3.88 -11.81
N SER A 32 -1.43 3.05 -11.47
CA SER A 32 -1.35 2.41 -10.16
C SER A 32 0.06 2.46 -9.60
N VAL A 33 0.17 2.51 -8.28
CA VAL A 33 1.45 2.50 -7.56
C VAL A 33 1.37 1.43 -6.48
N VAL A 34 2.44 0.66 -6.29
CA VAL A 34 2.54 -0.24 -5.13
C VAL A 34 3.70 0.20 -4.25
N MET A 35 3.37 0.53 -3.01
CA MET A 35 4.32 1.01 -1.99
C MET A 35 4.58 -0.09 -0.96
N LYS A 36 5.52 0.14 -0.02
CA LYS A 36 5.77 -0.80 1.08
C LYS A 36 4.65 -0.73 2.11
N ASN A 37 4.40 0.45 2.65
CA ASN A 37 3.40 0.73 3.68
C ASN A 37 2.82 2.14 3.51
N PRO A 38 1.68 2.44 4.12
CA PRO A 38 0.97 3.69 3.88
C PRO A 38 1.60 4.95 4.51
N GLY A 39 2.64 4.82 5.35
CA GLY A 39 3.18 5.96 6.10
C GLY A 39 2.21 6.48 7.18
N SER A 40 2.34 7.76 7.60
CA SER A 40 1.66 8.30 8.78
C SER A 40 0.49 9.26 8.49
N ALA A 41 0.16 9.54 7.22
CA ALA A 41 -0.92 10.48 6.91
C ALA A 41 -2.27 10.07 7.51
N TYR A 42 -3.04 11.06 7.99
CA TYR A 42 -4.27 10.88 8.77
C TYR A 42 -5.45 11.64 8.12
N PRO A 43 -6.71 11.19 8.29
CA PRO A 43 -7.89 11.97 7.91
C PRO A 43 -7.88 13.36 8.56
N PHE A 44 -8.49 14.35 7.88
CA PHE A 44 -8.56 15.73 8.39
C PHE A 44 -9.26 15.83 9.75
N THR A 45 -10.21 14.96 10.01
CA THR A 45 -11.00 14.90 11.23
C THR A 45 -11.09 13.45 11.72
N PRO A 46 -10.32 13.07 12.74
CA PRO A 46 -10.26 11.69 13.23
C PRO A 46 -11.61 11.14 13.72
N ASN A 47 -12.54 12.03 14.13
CA ASN A 47 -13.85 11.67 14.68
C ASN A 47 -15.03 12.06 13.78
N GLN A 48 -14.79 12.70 12.63
CA GLN A 48 -15.83 12.85 11.63
C GLN A 48 -15.94 11.53 10.89
N CYS A 49 -16.83 10.71 11.39
CA CYS A 49 -17.34 9.60 10.62
C CYS A 49 -17.73 10.14 9.25
N VAL A 50 -17.28 9.52 8.22
CA VAL A 50 -17.49 9.85 6.82
C VAL A 50 -18.98 9.85 6.41
N SER A 51 -19.92 9.74 7.37
CA SER A 51 -21.35 9.99 7.10
C SER A 51 -21.61 11.35 6.44
N ASP A 52 -20.68 12.31 6.60
CA ASP A 52 -20.71 13.60 5.89
C ASP A 52 -19.70 13.64 4.71
N MET A 53 -18.84 12.68 4.57
CA MET A 53 -17.99 12.53 3.41
C MET A 53 -18.78 11.75 2.37
N PHE A 54 -19.34 12.51 1.52
CA PHE A 54 -19.72 12.17 0.18
C PHE A 54 -19.54 10.69 -0.16
N ILE A 55 -20.63 9.97 -0.09
CA ILE A 55 -20.81 8.81 -0.92
C ILE A 55 -20.79 9.36 -2.36
N LEU A 56 -19.58 9.68 -2.85
CA LEU A 56 -19.43 9.97 -4.26
C LEU A 56 -19.70 8.66 -4.97
N PRO A 57 -20.68 8.57 -5.85
CA PRO A 57 -20.98 7.35 -6.60
C PRO A 57 -19.73 6.79 -7.28
N GLU A 58 -18.83 7.67 -7.68
CA GLU A 58 -17.57 7.32 -8.32
C GLU A 58 -16.61 6.58 -7.38
N LEU A 59 -16.55 6.96 -6.11
CA LEU A 59 -15.74 6.25 -5.10
C LEU A 59 -16.31 4.88 -4.83
N GLN A 60 -17.64 4.78 -4.68
CA GLN A 60 -18.31 3.49 -4.52
C GLN A 60 -18.14 2.58 -5.73
N ALA A 61 -18.14 3.12 -6.94
CA ALA A 61 -17.90 2.35 -8.16
C ALA A 61 -16.45 1.79 -8.24
N ILE A 62 -15.51 2.41 -7.53
CA ILE A 62 -14.13 1.91 -7.43
C ILE A 62 -14.04 0.83 -6.36
N ASP A 63 -14.61 1.08 -5.18
CA ASP A 63 -14.66 0.15 -4.06
C ASP A 63 -15.72 0.59 -3.04
N ASP A 64 -16.69 -0.26 -2.76
CA ASP A 64 -17.77 -0.04 -1.80
C ASP A 64 -17.61 -0.85 -0.49
N SER A 65 -16.48 -1.54 -0.34
CA SER A 65 -16.25 -2.45 0.79
C SER A 65 -16.16 -1.74 2.14
N GLU A 66 -15.69 -0.49 2.14
CA GLU A 66 -15.49 0.33 3.34
C GLU A 66 -15.68 1.82 3.02
N PRO A 67 -15.94 2.67 4.03
CA PRO A 67 -16.01 4.11 3.86
C PRO A 67 -14.71 4.73 3.36
N TRP A 68 -14.83 5.70 2.45
CA TRP A 68 -13.71 6.51 1.97
C TRP A 68 -13.51 7.75 2.84
N TYR A 69 -12.26 8.07 3.15
CA TYR A 69 -11.87 9.24 3.94
C TYR A 69 -11.01 10.18 3.10
N GLU A 70 -11.39 11.45 3.02
CA GLU A 70 -10.52 12.47 2.44
C GLU A 70 -9.44 12.86 3.47
N PHE A 71 -8.21 13.06 3.01
CA PHE A 71 -7.11 13.47 3.87
C PHE A 71 -6.07 14.31 3.13
N LYS A 72 -5.18 14.95 3.89
CA LYS A 72 -4.15 15.81 3.34
C LYS A 72 -3.07 14.98 2.64
N PRO A 73 -2.72 15.30 1.37
CA PRO A 73 -1.63 14.64 0.69
C PRO A 73 -0.29 14.86 1.42
N ASP A 74 0.52 13.82 1.46
CA ASP A 74 1.91 13.89 1.94
C ASP A 74 2.88 14.18 0.78
N ILE A 75 4.17 14.29 1.14
CA ILE A 75 5.23 14.57 0.16
C ILE A 75 5.42 13.41 -0.83
N THR A 76 5.19 12.16 -0.41
CA THR A 76 5.28 10.98 -1.28
C THR A 76 4.21 11.03 -2.37
N MET A 77 2.99 11.38 -2.01
CA MET A 77 1.89 11.55 -2.95
C MET A 77 2.17 12.66 -3.97
N SER A 78 2.77 13.76 -3.51
CA SER A 78 3.23 14.83 -4.40
C SER A 78 4.34 14.36 -5.35
N CYS A 79 5.21 13.46 -4.93
CA CYS A 79 6.22 12.85 -5.80
C CYS A 79 5.59 11.91 -6.83
N ILE A 80 4.61 11.10 -6.44
CA ILE A 80 3.84 10.23 -7.35
C ILE A 80 3.13 11.07 -8.41
N THR A 81 2.49 12.16 -8.01
CA THR A 81 1.84 13.09 -8.94
C THR A 81 2.78 13.58 -10.03
N ARG A 82 3.97 14.03 -9.64
CA ARG A 82 4.98 14.52 -10.59
C ARG A 82 5.55 13.41 -11.45
N LEU A 83 5.68 12.19 -10.92
CA LEU A 83 6.17 11.03 -11.66
C LEU A 83 5.21 10.64 -12.79
N PHE A 84 3.92 10.67 -12.54
CA PHE A 84 2.90 10.34 -13.56
C PHE A 84 2.59 11.49 -14.51
N GLY A 85 2.84 12.73 -14.12
CA GLY A 85 2.59 13.91 -14.97
C GLY A 85 1.12 14.13 -15.35
N VAL A 86 0.16 13.45 -14.70
CA VAL A 86 -1.27 13.48 -15.05
C VAL A 86 -1.94 14.78 -14.61
N GLN A 87 -2.87 15.28 -15.43
CA GLN A 87 -3.67 16.47 -15.16
C GLN A 87 -5.12 16.15 -14.77
N SER A 88 -5.61 14.97 -15.12
CA SER A 88 -6.98 14.53 -14.84
C SER A 88 -7.02 13.00 -14.73
N GLY A 89 -7.85 12.49 -13.83
CA GLY A 89 -7.99 11.06 -13.56
C GLY A 89 -7.62 10.68 -12.14
N VAL A 90 -7.47 9.40 -11.90
CA VAL A 90 -7.17 8.79 -10.60
C VAL A 90 -5.91 7.93 -10.68
N ILE A 91 -4.97 8.13 -9.76
CA ILE A 91 -3.88 7.19 -9.50
C ILE A 91 -4.24 6.38 -8.26
N GLN A 92 -4.21 5.04 -8.35
CA GLN A 92 -4.41 4.14 -7.22
C GLN A 92 -3.08 3.85 -6.53
N ILE A 93 -3.08 3.81 -5.19
CA ILE A 93 -1.91 3.39 -4.40
C ILE A 93 -2.32 2.19 -3.54
N PHE A 94 -1.58 1.10 -3.71
CA PHE A 94 -1.64 -0.10 -2.89
C PHE A 94 -0.35 -0.24 -2.07
N ASN A 95 -0.35 -1.11 -1.05
CA ASN A 95 0.82 -1.31 -0.20
C ASN A 95 1.09 -2.80 -0.01
N LEU A 96 2.35 -3.18 0.20
CA LEU A 96 2.68 -4.56 0.58
C LEU A 96 2.01 -4.95 1.90
N PHE A 97 1.91 -3.99 2.84
CA PHE A 97 1.13 -4.11 4.06
C PHE A 97 0.47 -2.77 4.44
N ASN A 98 -0.63 -2.81 5.16
CA ASN A 98 -1.55 -1.69 5.32
C ASN A 98 -1.49 -1.00 6.69
N ILE A 99 -0.56 -1.40 7.57
CA ILE A 99 -0.40 -0.74 8.86
C ILE A 99 0.12 0.68 8.66
N ARG A 100 -0.61 1.64 9.22
CA ARG A 100 -0.30 3.05 9.15
C ARG A 100 0.74 3.42 10.22
N GLU A 101 1.99 3.51 9.82
CA GLU A 101 3.11 3.91 10.66
C GLU A 101 4.22 4.52 9.79
N ALA A 102 4.82 5.63 10.25
CA ALA A 102 5.91 6.29 9.53
C ALA A 102 7.25 5.60 9.76
N ASP A 103 7.49 5.15 10.97
CA ASP A 103 8.68 4.37 11.31
C ASP A 103 8.52 2.95 10.80
N LEU A 104 9.42 2.54 9.89
CA LEU A 104 9.33 1.22 9.26
C LEU A 104 9.56 0.08 10.27
N ALA A 105 10.46 0.24 11.24
CA ALA A 105 10.74 -0.81 12.22
C ALA A 105 9.51 -1.02 13.13
N GLN A 106 8.88 0.07 13.56
CA GLN A 106 7.64 0.02 14.32
C GLN A 106 6.50 -0.57 13.50
N ALA A 107 6.36 -0.18 12.21
CA ALA A 107 5.35 -0.73 11.31
C ALA A 107 5.49 -2.25 11.15
N LEU A 108 6.72 -2.75 11.01
CA LEU A 108 7.01 -4.17 10.91
C LEU A 108 6.71 -4.93 12.21
N HIS A 109 7.03 -4.35 13.36
CA HIS A 109 6.69 -4.91 14.66
C HIS A 109 5.17 -5.04 14.82
N LEU A 110 4.42 -3.99 14.53
CA LEU A 110 2.95 -4.01 14.57
C LEU A 110 2.36 -5.02 13.57
N TYR A 111 2.99 -5.19 12.42
CA TYR A 111 2.58 -6.19 11.43
C TYR A 111 2.74 -7.61 11.97
N ASP A 112 3.87 -7.92 12.61
CA ASP A 112 4.13 -9.24 13.19
C ASP A 112 3.14 -9.57 14.32
N GLU A 113 2.83 -8.59 15.16
CA GLU A 113 1.83 -8.76 16.23
C GLU A 113 0.41 -8.96 15.69
N ALA A 114 0.09 -8.36 14.52
CA ALA A 114 -1.23 -8.47 13.89
C ALA A 114 -1.36 -9.73 13.03
N SER A 115 -0.25 -10.27 12.53
CA SER A 115 -0.26 -11.50 11.75
C SER A 115 -0.57 -12.69 12.67
N PRO A 116 -1.53 -13.56 12.35
CA PRO A 116 -1.74 -14.76 13.14
C PRO A 116 -0.44 -15.57 13.09
N CYS A 117 0.17 -15.75 14.27
CA CYS A 117 1.26 -16.70 14.40
C CYS A 117 0.77 -18.06 13.93
N VAL A 118 1.32 -18.54 12.82
CA VAL A 118 1.26 -19.96 12.49
C VAL A 118 2.20 -20.67 13.49
N PHE A 119 1.73 -20.79 14.75
CA PHE A 119 2.34 -21.72 15.67
C PHE A 119 2.06 -23.12 15.13
N THR A 120 3.01 -23.69 14.46
CA THR A 120 3.13 -25.13 14.40
C THR A 120 3.27 -25.60 15.85
N GLN A 121 2.14 -25.93 16.47
CA GLN A 121 2.16 -26.69 17.70
C GLN A 121 2.79 -28.05 17.38
N GLN A 122 4.08 -28.16 17.64
CA GLN A 122 4.63 -29.47 17.95
C GLN A 122 3.90 -29.95 19.18
N ALA A 123 3.02 -30.90 18.94
CA ALA A 123 2.26 -31.58 19.97
C ALA A 123 3.23 -32.30 20.92
N ASN A 124 3.47 -31.75 22.10
CA ASN A 124 3.93 -32.48 23.24
C ASN A 124 2.72 -32.68 24.17
N PRO A 125 2.25 -33.93 24.36
CA PRO A 125 1.15 -34.20 25.26
C PRO A 125 1.65 -34.27 26.71
N HIS A 126 1.51 -33.18 27.47
CA HIS A 126 1.49 -33.30 28.95
C HIS A 126 0.26 -32.58 29.47
N PRO A 127 -0.59 -33.32 30.21
CA PRO A 127 -1.76 -32.75 30.85
C PRO A 127 -1.39 -32.19 32.21
N SER A 128 -1.70 -30.95 32.46
CA SER A 128 -2.04 -30.37 33.78
C SER A 128 -1.60 -28.91 33.88
N SER A 129 -2.52 -28.00 33.64
CA SER A 129 -2.85 -26.92 34.60
C SER A 129 -3.89 -26.01 33.97
N LEU A 130 -5.05 -25.96 34.58
CA LEU A 130 -6.09 -24.96 34.36
C LEU A 130 -5.54 -23.59 34.78
N ILE A 131 -5.15 -22.76 33.80
CA ILE A 131 -5.01 -21.34 33.99
C ILE A 131 -6.08 -20.70 33.11
N THR A 132 -7.16 -20.24 33.72
CA THR A 132 -8.17 -19.38 33.10
C THR A 132 -7.57 -18.00 32.87
N HIS A 133 -6.86 -17.84 31.78
CA HIS A 133 -6.63 -16.52 31.19
C HIS A 133 -7.84 -16.19 30.33
N THR A 134 -8.67 -15.26 30.81
CA THR A 134 -9.61 -14.52 29.98
C THR A 134 -8.80 -13.64 29.01
N SER A 135 -8.22 -14.25 28.02
CA SER A 135 -7.71 -13.55 26.85
C SER A 135 -8.92 -13.04 26.11
N SER A 136 -9.09 -11.71 26.04
CA SER A 136 -9.99 -11.12 25.05
C SER A 136 -9.58 -11.69 23.70
N LEU A 137 -10.48 -12.48 23.09
CA LEU A 137 -10.31 -13.01 21.76
C LEU A 137 -10.31 -11.80 20.79
N THR A 138 -9.16 -11.17 20.61
CA THR A 138 -8.95 -10.26 19.49
C THR A 138 -8.86 -11.14 18.25
N PHE A 139 -9.93 -11.17 17.46
CA PHE A 139 -9.90 -11.81 16.15
C PHE A 139 -8.75 -11.21 15.36
N PRO A 140 -7.93 -12.03 14.68
CA PRO A 140 -6.91 -11.48 13.80
C PRO A 140 -7.58 -10.58 12.75
N PRO A 141 -6.98 -9.43 12.43
CA PRO A 141 -7.52 -8.56 11.40
C PRO A 141 -7.72 -9.34 10.11
N SER A 142 -8.75 -9.01 9.35
CA SER A 142 -8.99 -9.66 8.06
C SER A 142 -7.76 -9.56 7.18
N SER A 143 -7.52 -10.53 6.32
CA SER A 143 -6.36 -10.52 5.40
C SER A 143 -6.29 -9.25 4.55
N ILE A 144 -7.43 -8.67 4.21
CA ILE A 144 -7.57 -7.38 3.54
C ILE A 144 -6.96 -6.23 4.35
N LEU A 145 -7.15 -6.19 5.66
CA LEU A 145 -6.58 -5.13 6.50
C LEU A 145 -5.06 -5.24 6.57
N LEU A 146 -4.52 -6.44 6.68
CA LEU A 146 -3.08 -6.61 6.85
C LEU A 146 -2.27 -6.25 5.60
N SER A 147 -2.74 -6.62 4.42
CA SER A 147 -1.94 -6.45 3.21
C SER A 147 -2.77 -6.51 1.94
N THR A 148 -2.22 -5.97 0.84
CA THR A 148 -2.77 -6.12 -0.51
C THR A 148 -3.05 -7.59 -0.85
N THR A 149 -4.24 -7.86 -1.34
CA THR A 149 -4.74 -9.19 -1.69
C THR A 149 -4.55 -9.49 -3.19
N GLU A 150 -4.80 -10.73 -3.62
CA GLU A 150 -4.85 -11.08 -5.05
C GLU A 150 -5.95 -10.30 -5.77
N GLN A 151 -7.07 -10.04 -5.10
CA GLN A 151 -8.15 -9.21 -5.66
C GLN A 151 -7.67 -7.78 -5.93
N ASP A 152 -6.90 -7.18 -5.01
CA ASP A 152 -6.31 -5.86 -5.22
C ASP A 152 -5.33 -5.86 -6.39
N ILE A 153 -4.52 -6.91 -6.52
CA ILE A 153 -3.57 -7.08 -7.63
C ILE A 153 -4.32 -7.11 -8.96
N SER A 154 -5.47 -7.78 -9.03
CA SER A 154 -6.32 -7.81 -10.23
C SER A 154 -6.88 -6.45 -10.61
N GLN A 155 -6.95 -5.52 -9.67
CA GLN A 155 -7.45 -4.16 -9.88
C GLN A 155 -6.37 -3.15 -10.27
N LEU A 156 -5.10 -3.55 -10.37
CA LEU A 156 -4.03 -2.70 -10.88
C LEU A 156 -4.31 -2.32 -12.34
N LYS A 157 -4.55 -1.05 -12.61
CA LYS A 157 -4.89 -0.51 -13.93
C LYS A 157 -3.85 0.49 -14.42
N GLY A 158 -3.79 0.66 -15.75
CA GLY A 158 -2.85 1.56 -16.41
C GLY A 158 -1.39 1.16 -16.21
N PRO A 159 -0.47 2.09 -16.40
CA PRO A 159 0.92 1.90 -16.00
C PRO A 159 1.01 1.70 -14.49
N VAL A 160 1.85 0.75 -14.06
CA VAL A 160 2.05 0.42 -12.65
C VAL A 160 3.46 0.76 -12.23
N TYR A 161 3.60 1.61 -11.23
CA TYR A 161 4.89 1.91 -10.60
C TYR A 161 5.09 1.07 -9.35
N LEU A 162 6.19 0.30 -9.30
CA LEU A 162 6.59 -0.50 -8.15
C LEU A 162 7.62 0.27 -7.31
N GLY A 163 7.17 0.85 -6.21
CA GLY A 163 7.93 1.84 -5.43
C GLY A 163 8.12 1.47 -3.96
N TRP A 164 8.22 0.18 -3.63
CA TRP A 164 8.38 -0.25 -2.23
C TRP A 164 9.79 -0.11 -1.65
N GLY A 165 10.81 0.21 -2.49
CA GLY A 165 12.20 0.30 -2.05
C GLY A 165 12.79 -1.05 -1.64
N PRO A 166 13.92 -1.07 -0.94
CA PRO A 166 14.53 -2.30 -0.46
C PRO A 166 13.59 -3.09 0.46
N LEU A 167 13.44 -4.39 0.22
CA LEU A 167 12.57 -5.26 1.01
C LEU A 167 13.19 -5.70 2.35
N GLY A 168 14.48 -5.42 2.55
CA GLY A 168 15.23 -5.88 3.71
C GLY A 168 15.73 -7.33 3.57
N SER A 169 16.52 -7.78 4.54
CA SER A 169 17.10 -9.12 4.55
C SER A 169 16.16 -10.21 5.08
N ASP A 170 15.06 -9.82 5.73
CA ASP A 170 14.13 -10.76 6.36
C ASP A 170 13.23 -11.50 5.37
N GLY A 171 13.19 -11.07 4.12
CA GLY A 171 12.41 -11.70 3.05
C GLY A 171 10.88 -11.70 3.25
N ARG A 172 10.40 -11.15 4.35
CA ARG A 172 9.01 -11.16 4.83
C ARG A 172 7.97 -10.77 3.78
N PHE A 173 8.27 -9.74 3.01
CA PHE A 173 7.39 -9.25 1.93
C PHE A 173 7.84 -9.69 0.55
N ARG A 174 8.95 -10.44 0.45
CA ARG A 174 9.53 -10.82 -0.84
C ARG A 174 8.55 -11.64 -1.69
N GLN A 175 7.91 -12.64 -1.09
CA GLN A 175 6.96 -13.46 -1.82
C GLN A 175 5.80 -12.63 -2.36
N LYS A 176 5.24 -11.73 -1.54
CA LYS A 176 4.15 -10.84 -1.98
C LYS A 176 4.62 -9.86 -3.06
N ALA A 177 5.78 -9.23 -2.87
CA ALA A 177 6.35 -8.35 -3.87
C ALA A 177 6.61 -9.07 -5.20
N GLN A 178 7.09 -10.33 -5.15
CA GLN A 178 7.28 -11.17 -6.31
C GLN A 178 5.95 -11.46 -7.03
N MET A 179 4.90 -11.83 -6.29
CA MET A 179 3.57 -12.05 -6.87
C MET A 179 3.05 -10.82 -7.61
N ILE A 180 3.18 -9.64 -7.00
CA ILE A 180 2.77 -8.37 -7.63
C ILE A 180 3.61 -8.08 -8.87
N PHE A 181 4.92 -8.23 -8.77
CA PHE A 181 5.84 -8.06 -9.89
C PHE A 181 5.49 -8.97 -11.06
N ASP A 182 5.28 -10.27 -10.80
CA ASP A 182 4.93 -11.26 -11.83
C ASP A 182 3.60 -10.94 -12.51
N ALA A 183 2.66 -10.33 -11.80
CA ALA A 183 1.37 -9.91 -12.35
C ALA A 183 1.48 -8.69 -13.29
N VAL A 184 2.56 -7.91 -13.21
CA VAL A 184 2.66 -6.64 -13.97
C VAL A 184 3.86 -6.56 -14.90
N LYS A 185 4.92 -7.34 -14.72
CA LYS A 185 6.20 -7.21 -15.43
C LYS A 185 6.05 -7.24 -16.95
N ASP A 186 5.20 -8.10 -17.49
CA ASP A 186 5.05 -8.27 -18.94
C ASP A 186 4.31 -7.11 -19.64
N ARG A 187 3.70 -6.24 -18.86
CA ARG A 187 3.02 -5.03 -19.36
C ARG A 187 3.74 -3.74 -19.02
N MET A 188 4.89 -3.82 -18.34
CA MET A 188 5.67 -2.68 -17.89
C MET A 188 7.08 -2.71 -18.47
N ASN A 189 7.27 -2.00 -19.58
CA ASN A 189 8.54 -1.99 -20.33
C ASN A 189 9.75 -1.43 -19.56
N TYR A 190 9.52 -0.73 -18.43
CA TYR A 190 10.59 -0.18 -17.61
C TYR A 190 11.15 -1.19 -16.59
N LEU A 191 10.49 -2.33 -16.38
CA LEU A 191 10.95 -3.37 -15.46
C LEU A 191 11.89 -4.34 -16.16
N ASN A 192 12.99 -4.69 -15.47
CA ASN A 192 13.81 -5.82 -15.87
C ASN A 192 13.01 -7.11 -15.65
N PRO A 193 13.05 -8.10 -16.54
CA PRO A 193 12.37 -9.38 -16.35
C PRO A 193 12.78 -10.14 -15.07
N ASP A 194 14.02 -9.94 -14.61
CA ASP A 194 14.49 -10.48 -13.35
C ASP A 194 14.13 -9.55 -12.18
N PHE A 195 13.42 -10.10 -11.20
CA PHE A 195 12.96 -9.36 -10.02
C PHE A 195 14.10 -8.67 -9.26
N ASP A 196 15.19 -9.39 -9.02
CA ASP A 196 16.31 -8.89 -8.20
C ASP A 196 17.15 -7.81 -8.91
N SER A 197 17.02 -7.71 -10.21
CA SER A 197 17.65 -6.66 -11.01
C SER A 197 16.92 -5.32 -10.97
N ASN A 198 15.75 -5.25 -10.31
CA ASN A 198 14.97 -4.01 -10.22
C ASN A 198 15.22 -3.29 -8.89
N PRO A 199 15.55 -1.99 -8.91
CA PRO A 199 15.83 -1.24 -7.68
C PRO A 199 14.57 -0.84 -6.90
N PHE A 200 13.37 -0.88 -7.52
CA PHE A 200 12.09 -0.52 -6.92
C PHE A 200 12.11 0.78 -6.10
N PHE A 201 12.76 1.83 -6.61
CA PHE A 201 12.97 3.07 -5.87
C PHE A 201 11.67 3.66 -5.34
N HIS A 202 11.66 3.98 -4.03
CA HIS A 202 10.56 4.71 -3.44
C HIS A 202 10.35 6.08 -4.14
N PRO A 203 9.12 6.53 -4.44
CA PRO A 203 8.89 7.76 -5.18
C PRO A 203 9.56 9.00 -4.59
N LEU A 204 9.61 9.10 -3.27
CA LEU A 204 10.31 10.19 -2.59
C LEU A 204 11.82 10.15 -2.87
N TYR A 205 12.43 8.95 -2.88
CA TYR A 205 13.84 8.80 -3.24
C TYR A 205 14.08 9.14 -4.72
N LEU A 206 13.24 8.60 -5.60
CA LEU A 206 13.30 8.85 -7.03
C LEU A 206 13.22 10.35 -7.38
N MET A 207 12.33 11.08 -6.72
CA MET A 207 12.01 12.47 -7.08
C MET A 207 12.78 13.53 -6.29
N GLN A 208 13.44 13.17 -5.20
CA GLN A 208 14.16 14.11 -4.32
C GLN A 208 15.57 13.65 -3.97
N TYR A 209 15.69 12.63 -3.13
CA TYR A 209 17.00 12.25 -2.54
C TYR A 209 17.96 11.64 -3.54
N GLY A 210 17.45 10.84 -4.46
CA GLY A 210 18.24 10.18 -5.51
C GLY A 210 18.20 10.87 -6.86
N ALA A 211 17.45 11.97 -7.03
CA ALA A 211 17.09 12.56 -8.30
C ALA A 211 18.26 12.92 -9.25
N LYS A 212 19.49 13.02 -8.71
CA LYS A 212 20.70 13.32 -9.49
C LYS A 212 21.57 12.07 -9.75
N LYS A 213 21.22 10.92 -9.21
CA LYS A 213 21.98 9.69 -9.39
C LYS A 213 21.65 9.07 -10.75
N PRO A 214 22.66 8.67 -11.56
CA PRO A 214 22.43 8.16 -12.90
C PRO A 214 21.41 7.02 -12.98
N GLU A 215 21.51 6.04 -12.07
CA GLU A 215 20.62 4.90 -12.00
C GLU A 215 19.16 5.29 -11.68
N VAL A 216 18.97 6.35 -10.88
CA VAL A 216 17.64 6.87 -10.52
C VAL A 216 17.04 7.67 -11.69
N VAL A 217 17.86 8.47 -12.36
CA VAL A 217 17.46 9.22 -13.57
C VAL A 217 17.01 8.26 -14.66
N GLU A 218 17.72 7.15 -14.84
CA GLU A 218 17.41 6.17 -15.86
C GLU A 218 16.08 5.46 -15.58
N VAL A 219 15.84 4.97 -14.35
CA VAL A 219 14.56 4.34 -13.98
C VAL A 219 13.40 5.33 -14.16
N LYS A 220 13.59 6.58 -13.76
CA LYS A 220 12.56 7.61 -13.96
C LYS A 220 12.25 7.82 -15.44
N ARG A 221 13.27 7.99 -16.29
CA ARG A 221 13.11 8.16 -17.72
C ARG A 221 12.38 6.97 -18.35
N GLN A 222 12.79 5.74 -18.03
CA GLN A 222 12.15 4.53 -18.54
C GLN A 222 10.68 4.44 -18.14
N PHE A 223 10.34 4.81 -16.92
CA PHE A 223 8.95 4.85 -16.48
C PHE A 223 8.15 5.93 -17.22
N GLU A 224 8.70 7.15 -17.34
CA GLU A 224 8.06 8.24 -18.06
C GLU A 224 7.81 7.87 -19.54
N GLU A 225 8.73 7.17 -20.18
CA GLU A 225 8.55 6.67 -21.55
C GLU A 225 7.51 5.55 -21.65
N ALA A 226 7.35 4.75 -20.59
CA ALA A 226 6.37 3.66 -20.57
C ALA A 226 4.92 4.14 -20.36
N ILE A 227 4.72 5.38 -19.91
CA ILE A 227 3.39 5.95 -19.65
C ILE A 227 2.89 6.90 -20.75
N HIS A 228 3.76 7.24 -21.72
CA HIS A 228 3.47 8.07 -22.88
C HIS A 228 3.57 7.29 -24.19
#